data_2413a1ba4562ffe80888f1840b6976ab
#
_entry.id   2413a1ba4562ffe80888f1840b6976ab
#
_cell.length_a   1.000
_cell.length_b   1.000
_cell.length_c   1.000
_cell.angle_alpha   90.00
_cell.angle_beta   90.00
_cell.angle_gamma   90.00
#
_symmetry.space_group_name_H-M   'P 1'
#
loop_
_entity.id
_entity.type
_entity.pdbx_description
1 polymer ?
#
loop_
_entity_poly.entity_id
_entity_poly.type
_entity_poly.pdbx_seq_one_letter_code
_entity_poly.pdbx_strand_id
1 'polypeptide(L)'
;MDLSEFADWLGAMERLSGEQVALALVELEKVVGRCGGSGGRSFAEAPGEAKASPRAGERRKTSRTERDALAMLGERKVERLGCAHCGADEIVGWGRSHGLPRYRCKACGRTFNAATGTGMARLRKKDRWLDQAQAMIEGVSLAKAAERCSVHPTTAYRWRHRFLSAPALDKPHTLQGIVEADETFILESFKGRRSGLTREARKRGGKSRHPGPFADNIPVLVARDRSGATTDAVLSEDTAACIMQALASAMSPANVLVCDGGWPLRSFARRAKIPVRVVPAPGKPLPGEPEIHINNVNAYHSRLKEWMRRFHGVATMNLPNYLGWRRALEASADTNPHAWLLAALGNGAYQQLTQ
;
A
#
# COMPACT_ATOMS: atom_id res chain seq x y z
N MET A 1 8.93 -14.37 -34.36
CA MET A 1 10.04 -13.95 -33.48
C MET A 1 10.29 -15.10 -32.52
N ASP A 2 11.43 -15.74 -32.65
CA ASP A 2 11.82 -16.81 -31.74
C ASP A 2 12.44 -16.24 -30.45
N LEU A 3 12.82 -17.09 -29.50
CA LEU A 3 13.37 -16.66 -28.20
C LEU A 3 14.75 -15.96 -28.35
N SER A 4 15.51 -16.28 -29.39
CA SER A 4 16.82 -15.66 -29.67
C SER A 4 16.62 -14.25 -30.23
N GLU A 5 15.73 -14.10 -31.19
CA GLU A 5 15.35 -12.79 -31.77
C GLU A 5 14.73 -11.86 -30.72
N PHE A 6 13.98 -12.42 -29.77
CA PHE A 6 13.40 -11.66 -28.67
C PHE A 6 14.47 -11.20 -27.67
N ALA A 7 15.47 -12.02 -27.38
CA ALA A 7 16.57 -11.65 -26.50
C ALA A 7 17.47 -10.55 -27.13
N ASP A 8 17.72 -10.64 -28.42
CA ASP A 8 18.46 -9.62 -29.16
C ASP A 8 17.73 -8.28 -29.25
N TRP A 9 16.38 -8.35 -29.39
CA TRP A 9 15.52 -7.18 -29.35
C TRP A 9 15.51 -6.50 -27.99
N LEU A 10 15.45 -7.27 -26.90
CA LEU A 10 15.55 -6.75 -25.52
C LEU A 10 16.92 -6.10 -25.26
N GLY A 11 18.00 -6.71 -25.73
CA GLY A 11 19.36 -6.13 -25.62
C GLY A 11 19.54 -4.86 -26.44
N ALA A 12 18.78 -4.69 -27.52
CA ALA A 12 18.76 -3.45 -28.31
C ALA A 12 17.99 -2.33 -27.57
N MET A 13 16.95 -2.66 -26.79
CA MET A 13 16.19 -1.68 -26.03
C MET A 13 16.97 -1.04 -24.89
N GLU A 14 17.95 -1.74 -24.30
CA GLU A 14 18.83 -1.18 -23.26
C GLU A 14 19.76 -0.07 -23.78
N ARG A 15 19.93 0.06 -25.10
CA ARG A 15 20.76 1.07 -25.75
C ARG A 15 19.98 2.28 -26.26
N LEU A 16 18.66 2.30 -26.10
CA LEU A 16 17.81 3.40 -26.56
C LEU A 16 17.84 4.57 -25.57
N SER A 17 17.80 5.80 -26.11
CA SER A 17 17.57 7.00 -25.29
C SER A 17 16.13 7.02 -24.76
N GLY A 18 15.88 7.79 -23.68
CA GLY A 18 14.55 7.91 -23.08
C GLY A 18 13.45 8.32 -24.07
N GLU A 19 13.77 9.16 -25.07
CA GLU A 19 12.83 9.56 -26.13
C GLU A 19 12.53 8.42 -27.11
N GLN A 20 13.53 7.61 -27.43
CA GLN A 20 13.36 6.44 -28.29
C GLN A 20 12.54 5.34 -27.63
N VAL A 21 12.69 5.15 -26.30
CA VAL A 21 11.86 4.22 -25.52
C VAL A 21 10.40 4.70 -25.50
N ALA A 22 10.14 5.99 -25.34
CA ALA A 22 8.80 6.55 -25.36
C ALA A 22 8.11 6.34 -26.73
N LEU A 23 8.83 6.55 -27.83
CA LEU A 23 8.35 6.30 -29.18
C LEU A 23 8.05 4.81 -29.43
N ALA A 24 8.92 3.91 -28.98
CA ALA A 24 8.72 2.46 -29.11
C ALA A 24 7.48 1.99 -28.33
N LEU A 25 7.22 2.53 -27.14
CA LEU A 25 6.03 2.22 -26.35
C LEU A 25 4.74 2.67 -27.04
N VAL A 26 4.72 3.88 -27.64
CA VAL A 26 3.57 4.37 -28.41
C VAL A 26 3.25 3.49 -29.62
N GLU A 27 4.26 3.00 -30.31
CA GLU A 27 4.05 2.10 -31.45
C GLU A 27 3.57 0.71 -31.01
N LEU A 28 4.07 0.19 -29.88
CA LEU A 28 3.59 -1.07 -29.31
C LEU A 28 2.13 -0.97 -28.87
N GLU A 29 1.70 0.14 -28.29
CA GLU A 29 0.28 0.38 -27.93
C GLU A 29 -0.61 0.41 -29.17
N LYS A 30 -0.16 1.01 -30.28
CA LYS A 30 -0.91 0.99 -31.55
C LYS A 30 -1.06 -0.42 -32.14
N VAL A 31 -0.05 -1.28 -31.98
CA VAL A 31 -0.09 -2.67 -32.44
C VAL A 31 -1.02 -3.50 -31.58
N VAL A 32 -0.96 -3.36 -30.25
CA VAL A 32 -1.85 -4.03 -29.30
C VAL A 32 -3.31 -3.59 -29.48
N GLY A 33 -3.55 -2.30 -29.76
CA GLY A 33 -4.88 -1.75 -30.04
C GLY A 33 -5.51 -2.29 -31.34
N ARG A 34 -4.70 -2.66 -32.33
CA ARG A 34 -5.18 -3.26 -33.60
C ARG A 34 -5.54 -4.75 -33.47
N CYS A 35 -5.02 -5.47 -32.48
CA CYS A 35 -5.38 -6.87 -32.21
C CYS A 35 -6.65 -7.04 -31.38
N GLY A 36 -7.26 -5.95 -30.88
CA GLY A 36 -8.44 -5.96 -30.01
C GLY A 36 -9.78 -5.59 -30.68
N GLY A 37 -9.87 -5.58 -32.00
CA GLY A 37 -11.07 -5.13 -32.71
C GLY A 37 -11.80 -6.22 -33.45
N SER A 38 -12.84 -6.82 -32.84
CA SER A 38 -14.13 -7.12 -33.47
C SER A 38 -15.04 -7.95 -32.53
N GLY A 39 -16.25 -7.47 -32.26
CA GLY A 39 -17.30 -8.26 -31.64
C GLY A 39 -18.24 -7.49 -30.71
N GLY A 40 -18.88 -6.43 -31.20
CA GLY A 40 -20.06 -5.88 -30.53
C GLY A 40 -21.22 -6.84 -30.58
N ARG A 41 -21.82 -7.18 -29.41
CA ARG A 41 -23.18 -7.72 -29.31
C ARG A 41 -23.92 -7.03 -28.16
N SER A 42 -25.08 -6.52 -28.51
CA SER A 42 -26.09 -5.93 -27.65
C SER A 42 -26.55 -6.89 -26.55
N PHE A 43 -26.69 -6.38 -25.34
CA PHE A 43 -27.33 -7.10 -24.24
C PHE A 43 -28.84 -6.97 -24.34
N ALA A 44 -29.52 -8.11 -24.60
CA ALA A 44 -30.92 -8.31 -24.29
C ALA A 44 -31.00 -9.11 -22.98
N GLU A 45 -31.84 -8.66 -22.06
CA GLU A 45 -32.13 -9.34 -20.80
C GLU A 45 -32.84 -10.69 -21.04
N ALA A 46 -32.45 -11.69 -20.26
CA ALA A 46 -33.21 -12.92 -20.07
C ALA A 46 -33.09 -13.44 -18.62
N PRO A 47 -34.12 -14.11 -18.07
CA PRO A 47 -34.38 -14.21 -16.64
C PRO A 47 -33.63 -15.34 -15.94
N GLY A 48 -33.49 -15.13 -14.64
CA GLY A 48 -32.88 -15.89 -13.57
C GLY A 48 -32.70 -17.40 -13.73
N GLU A 49 -31.44 -17.81 -13.72
CA GLU A 49 -31.06 -19.16 -13.33
C GLU A 49 -30.23 -19.11 -12.03
N ALA A 50 -30.63 -19.95 -11.07
CA ALA A 50 -29.95 -20.08 -9.78
C ALA A 50 -28.50 -20.53 -9.98
N LYS A 51 -27.54 -19.69 -9.63
CA LYS A 51 -26.11 -20.00 -9.70
C LYS A 51 -25.76 -21.06 -8.67
N ALA A 52 -25.52 -22.28 -9.16
CA ALA A 52 -24.87 -23.31 -8.39
C ALA A 52 -23.50 -22.82 -7.87
N SER A 53 -23.23 -23.04 -6.59
CA SER A 53 -21.92 -22.82 -6.00
C SER A 53 -20.85 -23.58 -6.77
N PRO A 54 -19.71 -22.96 -7.14
CA PRO A 54 -18.63 -23.70 -7.78
C PRO A 54 -18.09 -24.74 -6.80
N ARG A 55 -18.07 -25.99 -7.25
CA ARG A 55 -17.52 -27.13 -6.51
C ARG A 55 -16.06 -26.82 -6.16
N ALA A 56 -15.71 -26.91 -4.89
CA ALA A 56 -14.33 -26.87 -4.39
C ALA A 56 -13.58 -28.08 -4.99
N GLY A 57 -12.71 -27.86 -5.99
CA GLY A 57 -11.96 -28.99 -6.48
C GLY A 57 -11.00 -28.83 -7.65
N GLU A 58 -11.01 -27.76 -8.41
CA GLU A 58 -9.96 -27.58 -9.41
C GLU A 58 -8.76 -26.85 -8.80
N ARG A 59 -7.74 -27.64 -8.42
CA ARG A 59 -6.42 -27.11 -8.09
C ARG A 59 -5.80 -26.56 -9.37
N ARG A 60 -5.90 -25.23 -9.58
CA ARG A 60 -5.06 -24.57 -10.59
C ARG A 60 -3.61 -24.93 -10.29
N LYS A 61 -2.98 -25.69 -11.19
CA LYS A 61 -1.54 -25.99 -11.07
C LYS A 61 -0.79 -24.67 -11.19
N THR A 62 -0.12 -24.25 -10.15
CA THR A 62 0.77 -23.08 -10.17
C THR A 62 1.76 -23.28 -11.29
N SER A 63 1.89 -22.31 -12.17
CA SER A 63 2.86 -22.41 -13.26
C SER A 63 4.27 -22.53 -12.66
N ARG A 64 5.17 -23.20 -13.33
CA ARG A 64 6.59 -23.29 -12.94
C ARG A 64 7.16 -21.89 -12.74
N THR A 65 6.79 -20.96 -13.63
CA THR A 65 7.18 -19.54 -13.64
C THR A 65 6.77 -18.79 -12.37
N GLU A 66 5.55 -19.01 -11.84
CA GLU A 66 5.09 -18.33 -10.60
C GLU A 66 5.86 -18.81 -9.37
N ARG A 67 6.21 -20.12 -9.32
CA ARG A 67 7.02 -20.67 -8.22
C ARG A 67 8.45 -20.19 -8.27
N ASP A 68 9.01 -20.07 -9.44
CA ASP A 68 10.37 -19.61 -9.66
C ASP A 68 10.48 -18.10 -9.34
N ALA A 69 9.49 -17.28 -9.73
CA ALA A 69 9.42 -15.88 -9.37
C ALA A 69 9.39 -15.66 -7.85
N LEU A 70 8.56 -16.43 -7.12
CA LEU A 70 8.50 -16.34 -5.66
C LEU A 70 9.82 -16.75 -4.99
N ALA A 71 10.52 -17.75 -5.55
CA ALA A 71 11.84 -18.17 -5.08
C ALA A 71 12.89 -17.08 -5.31
N MET A 72 12.93 -16.49 -6.50
CA MET A 72 13.85 -15.39 -6.84
C MET A 72 13.65 -14.16 -5.95
N LEU A 73 12.38 -13.79 -5.66
CA LEU A 73 12.09 -12.69 -4.74
C LEU A 73 12.61 -12.99 -3.33
N GLY A 74 12.50 -14.25 -2.90
CA GLY A 74 13.03 -14.69 -1.63
C GLY A 74 14.57 -14.65 -1.56
N GLU A 75 15.23 -15.03 -2.63
CA GLU A 75 16.70 -14.99 -2.77
C GLU A 75 17.21 -13.56 -2.69
N ARG A 76 16.70 -12.67 -3.50
CA ARG A 76 17.07 -11.23 -3.48
C ARG A 76 16.92 -10.59 -2.10
N LYS A 77 15.86 -10.94 -1.36
CA LYS A 77 15.69 -10.46 0.00
C LYS A 77 16.81 -10.90 0.92
N VAL A 78 17.15 -12.20 0.89
CA VAL A 78 18.13 -12.79 1.78
C VAL A 78 19.54 -12.29 1.46
N GLU A 79 19.89 -12.17 0.18
CA GLU A 79 21.15 -11.57 -0.28
C GLU A 79 21.36 -10.17 0.25
N ARG A 80 20.27 -9.38 0.31
CA ARG A 80 20.33 -7.98 0.73
C ARG A 80 20.35 -7.77 2.24
N LEU A 81 19.65 -8.60 3.02
CA LEU A 81 19.39 -8.38 4.44
C LEU A 81 20.12 -9.32 5.38
N GLY A 82 20.79 -10.34 4.85
CA GLY A 82 21.46 -11.34 5.67
C GLY A 82 20.50 -12.21 6.48
N CYS A 83 20.97 -12.69 7.60
CA CYS A 83 20.21 -13.57 8.50
C CYS A 83 19.02 -12.86 9.15
N ALA A 84 17.83 -13.41 9.02
CA ALA A 84 16.60 -12.86 9.62
C ALA A 84 16.59 -12.89 11.18
N HIS A 85 17.57 -13.51 11.82
CA HIS A 85 17.65 -13.63 13.28
C HIS A 85 18.73 -12.76 13.91
N CYS A 86 19.88 -12.61 13.26
CA CYS A 86 21.02 -11.88 13.82
C CYS A 86 21.68 -10.89 12.85
N GLY A 87 21.18 -10.78 11.61
CA GLY A 87 21.71 -9.85 10.61
C GLY A 87 23.03 -10.28 9.95
N ALA A 88 23.66 -11.39 10.37
CA ALA A 88 24.95 -11.82 9.82
C ALA A 88 24.82 -12.27 8.35
N ASP A 89 25.84 -11.98 7.54
CA ASP A 89 25.86 -12.28 6.10
C ASP A 89 26.36 -13.69 5.77
N GLU A 90 26.97 -14.38 6.74
CA GLU A 90 27.44 -15.75 6.58
C GLU A 90 26.27 -16.75 6.54
N ILE A 91 25.68 -16.92 5.37
CA ILE A 91 24.51 -17.76 5.12
C ILE A 91 24.85 -18.85 4.11
N VAL A 92 24.30 -20.04 4.33
CA VAL A 92 24.38 -21.16 3.37
C VAL A 92 22.99 -21.64 3.01
N GLY A 93 22.82 -22.12 1.79
CA GLY A 93 21.61 -22.78 1.35
C GLY A 93 21.32 -24.02 2.21
N TRP A 94 20.05 -24.19 2.62
CA TRP A 94 19.62 -25.32 3.45
C TRP A 94 18.39 -26.01 2.89
N GLY A 95 18.39 -26.22 1.57
CA GLY A 95 17.29 -26.83 0.83
C GLY A 95 16.08 -25.92 0.66
N ARG A 96 14.89 -26.51 0.58
CA ARG A 96 13.63 -25.79 0.38
C ARG A 96 12.60 -26.17 1.44
N SER A 97 11.73 -25.23 1.79
CA SER A 97 10.62 -25.46 2.71
C SER A 97 9.36 -24.81 2.18
N HIS A 98 8.34 -25.63 1.87
CA HIS A 98 7.04 -25.16 1.37
C HIS A 98 7.16 -24.23 0.15
N GLY A 99 8.03 -24.58 -0.79
CA GLY A 99 8.22 -23.85 -2.04
C GLY A 99 9.17 -22.64 -1.97
N LEU A 100 9.64 -22.24 -0.79
CA LEU A 100 10.65 -21.19 -0.63
C LEU A 100 12.05 -21.79 -0.36
N PRO A 101 13.13 -21.16 -0.87
CA PRO A 101 14.48 -21.46 -0.44
C PRO A 101 14.62 -21.28 1.07
N ARG A 102 15.35 -22.19 1.71
CA ARG A 102 15.67 -22.16 3.12
C ARG A 102 17.17 -21.98 3.29
N TYR A 103 17.54 -21.22 4.29
CA TYR A 103 18.92 -20.86 4.58
C TYR A 103 19.28 -21.21 6.03
N ARG A 104 20.57 -21.44 6.28
CA ARG A 104 21.13 -21.57 7.62
C ARG A 104 22.21 -20.51 7.81
N CYS A 105 22.11 -19.77 8.90
CA CYS A 105 23.13 -18.83 9.31
C CYS A 105 24.27 -19.58 10.00
N LYS A 106 25.51 -19.32 9.60
CA LYS A 106 26.70 -19.93 10.26
C LYS A 106 26.95 -19.30 11.62
N ALA A 107 26.69 -17.98 11.77
CA ALA A 107 26.93 -17.26 13.02
C ALA A 107 25.98 -17.70 14.16
N CYS A 108 24.67 -17.76 13.93
CA CYS A 108 23.68 -18.08 14.97
C CYS A 108 23.12 -19.52 14.88
N GLY A 109 23.49 -20.30 13.87
CA GLY A 109 23.06 -21.69 13.65
C GLY A 109 21.59 -21.88 13.26
N ARG A 110 20.78 -20.81 13.28
CA ARG A 110 19.33 -20.86 13.00
C ARG A 110 19.04 -20.95 11.51
N THR A 111 17.91 -21.60 11.20
CA THR A 111 17.41 -21.68 9.82
C THR A 111 16.25 -20.71 9.60
N PHE A 112 16.18 -20.16 8.39
CA PHE A 112 15.17 -19.16 8.02
C PHE A 112 14.86 -19.20 6.51
N ASN A 113 13.85 -18.46 6.09
CA ASN A 113 13.54 -18.17 4.70
C ASN A 113 13.09 -16.71 4.57
N ALA A 114 12.81 -16.24 3.36
CA ALA A 114 12.42 -14.86 3.10
C ALA A 114 11.19 -14.36 3.88
N ALA A 115 10.29 -15.25 4.29
CA ALA A 115 9.11 -14.90 5.07
C ALA A 115 9.37 -14.85 6.59
N THR A 116 10.53 -15.32 7.06
CA THR A 116 10.85 -15.34 8.49
C THR A 116 10.93 -13.92 9.05
N GLY A 117 10.31 -13.70 10.21
CA GLY A 117 10.26 -12.37 10.84
C GLY A 117 9.27 -11.38 10.20
N THR A 118 8.54 -11.77 9.17
CA THR A 118 7.59 -10.91 8.47
C THR A 118 6.14 -11.27 8.76
N GLY A 119 5.21 -10.38 8.39
CA GLY A 119 3.77 -10.66 8.40
C GLY A 119 3.39 -11.90 7.57
N MET A 120 4.20 -12.26 6.59
CA MET A 120 4.00 -13.40 5.71
C MET A 120 4.45 -14.75 6.30
N ALA A 121 5.10 -14.73 7.48
CA ALA A 121 5.57 -15.94 8.14
C ALA A 121 4.43 -16.94 8.38
N ARG A 122 4.70 -18.23 8.13
CA ARG A 122 3.77 -19.35 8.35
C ARG A 122 2.49 -19.31 7.52
N LEU A 123 2.32 -18.37 6.58
CA LEU A 123 1.20 -18.41 5.65
C LEU A 123 1.32 -19.60 4.69
N ARG A 124 0.19 -20.26 4.46
CA ARG A 124 0.08 -21.39 3.52
C ARG A 124 -0.33 -20.90 2.12
N LYS A 125 -0.42 -21.80 1.14
CA LYS A 125 -0.85 -21.55 -0.24
C LYS A 125 -0.08 -20.40 -0.89
N LYS A 126 1.25 -20.49 -0.84
CA LYS A 126 2.15 -19.45 -1.38
C LYS A 126 1.98 -19.25 -2.89
N ASP A 127 1.50 -20.28 -3.57
CA ASP A 127 1.10 -20.29 -4.98
C ASP A 127 -0.03 -19.29 -5.32
N ARG A 128 -0.70 -18.74 -4.31
CA ARG A 128 -1.78 -17.75 -4.46
C ARG A 128 -1.38 -16.34 -4.01
N TRP A 129 -0.14 -16.16 -3.61
CA TRP A 129 0.29 -14.87 -3.08
C TRP A 129 0.37 -13.78 -4.15
N LEU A 130 0.74 -14.14 -5.39
CA LEU A 130 0.72 -13.18 -6.50
C LEU A 130 -0.71 -12.78 -6.86
N ASP A 131 -1.66 -13.73 -6.86
CA ASP A 131 -3.10 -13.44 -7.06
C ASP A 131 -3.61 -12.48 -5.98
N GLN A 132 -3.17 -12.66 -4.73
CA GLN A 132 -3.51 -11.75 -3.62
C GLN A 132 -2.87 -10.37 -3.80
N ALA A 133 -1.60 -10.30 -4.19
CA ALA A 133 -0.93 -9.04 -4.47
C ALA A 133 -1.63 -8.29 -5.60
N GLN A 134 -1.98 -8.96 -6.69
CA GLN A 134 -2.75 -8.38 -7.80
C GLN A 134 -4.13 -7.88 -7.34
N ALA A 135 -4.83 -8.65 -6.51
CA ALA A 135 -6.12 -8.24 -5.92
C ALA A 135 -5.99 -6.98 -5.05
N MET A 136 -4.83 -6.78 -4.42
CA MET A 136 -4.55 -5.58 -3.63
C MET A 136 -4.23 -4.37 -4.52
N ILE A 137 -3.45 -4.54 -5.58
CA ILE A 137 -3.16 -3.47 -6.55
C ILE A 137 -4.48 -2.94 -7.13
N GLU A 138 -5.37 -3.83 -7.56
CA GLU A 138 -6.69 -3.47 -8.09
C GLU A 138 -7.66 -2.94 -7.02
N GLY A 139 -7.33 -3.09 -5.74
CA GLY A 139 -8.17 -2.67 -4.62
C GLY A 139 -9.54 -3.35 -4.59
N VAL A 140 -9.63 -4.61 -5.03
CA VAL A 140 -10.90 -5.34 -5.09
C VAL A 140 -11.49 -5.64 -3.71
N SER A 141 -12.79 -5.92 -3.67
CA SER A 141 -13.48 -6.32 -2.45
C SER A 141 -12.90 -7.63 -1.88
N LEU A 142 -13.16 -7.89 -0.60
CA LEU A 142 -12.70 -9.11 0.05
C LEU A 142 -13.28 -10.37 -0.61
N ALA A 143 -14.54 -10.34 -1.04
CA ALA A 143 -15.19 -11.45 -1.71
C ALA A 143 -14.49 -11.77 -3.05
N LYS A 144 -14.25 -10.75 -3.88
CA LYS A 144 -13.51 -10.92 -5.15
C LYS A 144 -12.08 -11.41 -4.95
N ALA A 145 -11.38 -10.93 -3.93
CA ALA A 145 -10.04 -11.41 -3.60
C ALA A 145 -10.06 -12.88 -3.16
N ALA A 146 -11.04 -13.30 -2.36
CA ALA A 146 -11.20 -14.68 -1.92
C ALA A 146 -11.49 -15.64 -3.10
N GLU A 147 -12.34 -15.22 -4.01
CA GLU A 147 -12.67 -15.95 -5.24
C GLU A 147 -11.41 -16.10 -6.13
N ARG A 148 -10.70 -14.99 -6.43
CA ARG A 148 -9.48 -14.99 -7.24
C ARG A 148 -8.41 -15.92 -6.67
N CYS A 149 -8.18 -15.84 -5.36
CA CYS A 149 -7.19 -16.67 -4.68
C CYS A 149 -7.66 -18.11 -4.41
N SER A 150 -8.91 -18.46 -4.72
CA SER A 150 -9.53 -19.75 -4.38
C SER A 150 -9.35 -20.10 -2.90
N VAL A 151 -9.66 -19.14 -2.02
CA VAL A 151 -9.58 -19.28 -0.57
C VAL A 151 -10.88 -18.82 0.11
N HIS A 152 -11.10 -19.25 1.34
CA HIS A 152 -12.24 -18.78 2.11
C HIS A 152 -12.11 -17.26 2.42
N PRO A 153 -13.21 -16.48 2.46
CA PRO A 153 -13.17 -15.04 2.74
C PRO A 153 -12.41 -14.66 4.02
N THR A 154 -12.51 -15.47 5.08
CA THR A 154 -11.74 -15.26 6.32
C THR A 154 -10.23 -15.39 6.08
N THR A 155 -9.81 -16.29 5.19
CA THR A 155 -8.40 -16.42 4.81
C THR A 155 -7.93 -15.21 4.01
N ALA A 156 -8.71 -14.77 3.03
CA ALA A 156 -8.42 -13.56 2.25
C ALA A 156 -8.34 -12.31 3.15
N TYR A 157 -9.24 -12.20 4.14
CA TYR A 157 -9.19 -11.14 5.15
C TYR A 157 -7.89 -11.15 5.96
N ARG A 158 -7.52 -12.32 6.51
CA ARG A 158 -6.26 -12.48 7.26
C ARG A 158 -5.04 -12.19 6.39
N TRP A 159 -5.03 -12.67 5.16
CA TRP A 159 -3.96 -12.39 4.22
C TRP A 159 -3.83 -10.91 3.92
N ARG A 160 -4.93 -10.21 3.61
CA ARG A 160 -4.92 -8.76 3.39
C ARG A 160 -4.18 -8.04 4.49
N HIS A 161 -4.52 -8.27 5.75
CA HIS A 161 -3.87 -7.62 6.88
C HIS A 161 -2.41 -8.04 7.08
N ARG A 162 -2.07 -9.28 6.77
CA ARG A 162 -0.70 -9.77 6.79
C ARG A 162 0.17 -9.14 5.70
N PHE A 163 -0.35 -8.99 4.50
CA PHE A 163 0.32 -8.31 3.39
C PHE A 163 0.52 -6.82 3.65
N LEU A 164 -0.40 -6.19 4.39
CA LEU A 164 -0.36 -4.77 4.71
C LEU A 164 0.48 -4.43 5.93
N SER A 165 0.92 -5.41 6.71
CA SER A 165 1.67 -5.14 7.96
C SER A 165 2.98 -4.40 7.73
N ALA A 166 3.70 -4.70 6.66
CA ALA A 166 4.93 -4.01 6.31
C ALA A 166 4.65 -2.63 5.64
N PRO A 167 3.80 -2.51 4.61
CA PRO A 167 3.42 -1.20 4.05
C PRO A 167 2.84 -0.22 5.06
N ALA A 168 2.17 -0.70 6.11
CA ALA A 168 1.67 0.17 7.17
C ALA A 168 2.79 0.90 7.94
N LEU A 169 3.94 0.25 8.08
CA LEU A 169 5.11 0.77 8.77
C LEU A 169 6.09 1.50 7.83
N ASP A 170 5.98 1.25 6.54
CA ASP A 170 6.85 1.84 5.52
C ASP A 170 6.43 3.29 5.26
N LYS A 171 7.11 4.22 5.94
CA LYS A 171 6.90 5.66 5.83
C LYS A 171 8.20 6.35 5.46
N PRO A 172 8.16 7.52 4.78
CA PRO A 172 9.35 8.32 4.56
C PRO A 172 10.06 8.62 5.88
N HIS A 173 11.36 8.42 5.92
CA HIS A 173 12.16 8.77 7.10
C HIS A 173 12.22 10.28 7.31
N THR A 174 12.23 11.05 6.20
CA THR A 174 12.26 12.52 6.20
C THR A 174 11.39 13.06 5.08
N LEU A 175 10.66 14.14 5.38
CA LEU A 175 9.97 14.96 4.40
C LEU A 175 10.87 16.12 3.99
N GLN A 176 10.71 16.65 2.77
CA GLN A 176 11.61 17.64 2.20
C GLN A 176 10.93 18.99 1.96
N GLY A 177 11.64 20.09 2.23
CA GLY A 177 11.23 21.45 1.91
C GLY A 177 9.85 21.83 2.46
N ILE A 178 8.92 22.23 1.60
CA ILE A 178 7.56 22.61 1.97
C ILE A 178 6.72 21.35 2.22
N VAL A 179 6.17 21.24 3.42
CA VAL A 179 5.33 20.13 3.88
C VAL A 179 3.93 20.64 4.21
N GLU A 180 2.95 20.15 3.49
CA GLU A 180 1.53 20.38 3.80
C GLU A 180 1.07 19.36 4.84
N ALA A 181 0.44 19.80 5.92
CA ALA A 181 -0.17 18.91 6.89
C ALA A 181 -1.57 19.37 7.28
N ASP A 182 -2.46 18.37 7.41
CA ASP A 182 -3.86 18.57 7.79
C ASP A 182 -4.42 17.29 8.40
N GLU A 183 -5.45 17.41 9.24
CA GLU A 183 -6.19 16.30 9.80
C GLU A 183 -7.46 16.01 9.01
N THR A 184 -7.73 14.75 8.80
CA THR A 184 -9.03 14.30 8.32
C THR A 184 -9.68 13.36 9.32
N PHE A 185 -11.00 13.44 9.43
CA PHE A 185 -11.75 12.68 10.43
C PHE A 185 -12.46 11.50 9.79
N ILE A 186 -12.23 10.31 10.35
CA ILE A 186 -12.84 9.06 9.92
C ILE A 186 -13.74 8.54 11.04
N LEU A 187 -14.97 8.17 10.70
CA LEU A 187 -15.93 7.66 11.66
C LEU A 187 -15.40 6.38 12.33
N GLU A 188 -15.34 6.38 13.68
CA GLU A 188 -14.92 5.21 14.44
C GLU A 188 -15.76 3.98 14.10
N SER A 189 -15.10 2.85 13.90
CA SER A 189 -15.75 1.59 13.51
C SER A 189 -15.22 0.42 14.31
N PHE A 190 -16.13 -0.29 14.97
CA PHE A 190 -15.86 -1.57 15.63
C PHE A 190 -16.19 -2.77 14.74
N LYS A 191 -16.16 -2.61 13.43
CA LYS A 191 -16.48 -3.68 12.46
C LYS A 191 -15.74 -4.98 12.78
N GLY A 192 -16.50 -6.07 12.95
CA GLY A 192 -15.95 -7.38 13.31
C GLY A 192 -15.81 -7.64 14.81
N ARG A 193 -15.96 -6.66 15.68
CA ARG A 193 -16.03 -6.84 17.14
C ARG A 193 -17.47 -7.12 17.58
N ARG A 194 -17.64 -8.10 18.47
CA ARG A 194 -18.94 -8.46 19.05
C ARG A 194 -19.04 -8.15 20.55
N SER A 195 -17.92 -7.92 21.21
CA SER A 195 -17.83 -7.63 22.64
C SER A 195 -16.84 -6.48 22.89
N GLY A 196 -16.92 -5.87 24.07
CA GLY A 196 -16.05 -4.75 24.47
C GLY A 196 -16.29 -3.48 23.64
N LEU A 197 -17.55 -3.25 23.23
CA LEU A 197 -17.94 -2.01 22.56
C LEU A 197 -18.16 -0.93 23.62
N THR A 198 -17.61 0.24 23.37
CA THR A 198 -17.78 1.43 24.24
C THR A 198 -19.08 2.18 23.97
N ARG A 199 -19.79 1.81 22.92
CA ARG A 199 -21.09 2.39 22.52
C ARG A 199 -21.95 1.35 21.81
N GLU A 200 -23.20 1.66 21.61
CA GLU A 200 -24.13 0.85 20.81
C GLU A 200 -23.67 0.74 19.34
N ALA A 201 -24.01 -0.39 18.73
CA ALA A 201 -23.75 -0.61 17.32
C ALA A 201 -24.52 0.41 16.46
N ARG A 202 -23.84 1.04 15.52
CA ARG A 202 -24.48 1.94 14.54
C ARG A 202 -25.25 1.14 13.50
N LYS A 203 -26.35 1.68 13.01
CA LYS A 203 -27.01 1.17 11.80
C LYS A 203 -26.03 1.25 10.61
N ARG A 204 -26.14 0.31 9.69
CA ARG A 204 -25.35 0.30 8.45
C ARG A 204 -25.54 1.63 7.69
N GLY A 205 -24.44 2.29 7.31
CA GLY A 205 -24.47 3.60 6.67
C GLY A 205 -24.76 4.77 7.62
N GLY A 206 -24.80 4.52 8.95
CA GLY A 206 -24.99 5.58 9.95
C GLY A 206 -23.87 6.63 9.87
N LYS A 207 -24.25 7.89 10.02
CA LYS A 207 -23.35 9.03 10.11
C LYS A 207 -22.95 9.28 11.57
N SER A 208 -21.92 10.10 11.78
CA SER A 208 -21.62 10.65 13.11
C SER A 208 -22.83 11.43 13.64
N ARG A 209 -23.08 11.33 14.94
CA ARG A 209 -24.14 12.11 15.60
C ARG A 209 -23.74 13.59 15.73
N HIS A 210 -22.44 13.85 15.71
CA HIS A 210 -21.86 15.18 15.84
C HIS A 210 -20.95 15.47 14.65
N PRO A 211 -21.16 16.56 13.88
CA PRO A 211 -20.23 16.99 12.84
C PRO A 211 -18.95 17.54 13.48
N GLY A 212 -17.81 17.26 12.88
CA GLY A 212 -16.51 17.77 13.30
C GLY A 212 -15.64 16.78 14.10
N PRO A 213 -14.61 17.25 14.83
CA PRO A 213 -13.59 16.44 15.49
C PRO A 213 -14.04 15.78 16.80
N PHE A 214 -15.33 15.48 16.97
CA PHE A 214 -15.90 15.01 18.21
C PHE A 214 -15.93 13.48 18.36
N ALA A 215 -16.26 13.01 19.57
CA ALA A 215 -16.15 11.68 20.17
C ALA A 215 -16.38 10.44 19.26
N ASP A 216 -17.06 10.61 18.13
CA ASP A 216 -17.35 9.54 17.18
C ASP A 216 -16.36 9.45 16.00
N ASN A 217 -15.45 10.39 15.88
CA ASN A 217 -14.52 10.48 14.76
C ASN A 217 -13.07 10.29 15.23
N ILE A 218 -12.32 9.54 14.46
CA ILE A 218 -10.89 9.30 14.68
C ILE A 218 -10.09 10.27 13.81
N PRO A 219 -9.23 11.11 14.38
CA PRO A 219 -8.38 11.99 13.61
C PRO A 219 -7.29 11.18 12.91
N VAL A 220 -7.12 11.45 11.63
CA VAL A 220 -6.06 10.89 10.78
C VAL A 220 -5.24 12.07 10.26
N LEU A 221 -4.03 12.19 10.78
CA LEU A 221 -3.05 13.17 10.33
C LEU A 221 -2.42 12.70 9.03
N VAL A 222 -2.28 13.62 8.09
CA VAL A 222 -1.49 13.42 6.87
C VAL A 222 -0.53 14.59 6.70
N ALA A 223 0.75 14.29 6.50
CA ALA A 223 1.77 15.26 6.11
C ALA A 223 2.38 14.84 4.78
N ARG A 224 2.46 15.78 3.83
CA ARG A 224 2.90 15.51 2.47
C ARG A 224 3.80 16.63 1.97
N ASP A 225 4.96 16.28 1.42
CA ASP A 225 5.85 17.24 0.78
C ASP A 225 5.55 17.43 -0.72
N ARG A 226 6.28 18.34 -1.37
CA ARG A 226 6.10 18.66 -2.78
C ARG A 226 6.52 17.55 -3.74
N SER A 227 7.36 16.62 -3.31
CA SER A 227 7.72 15.43 -4.09
C SER A 227 6.61 14.36 -4.07
N GLY A 228 5.64 14.49 -3.16
CA GLY A 228 4.58 13.53 -2.94
C GLY A 228 4.89 12.51 -1.85
N ALA A 229 6.07 12.58 -1.21
CA ALA A 229 6.35 11.76 -0.05
C ALA A 229 5.33 12.05 1.06
N THR A 230 4.72 11.00 1.58
CA THR A 230 3.55 11.12 2.47
C THR A 230 3.77 10.33 3.74
N THR A 231 3.60 10.98 4.87
CA THR A 231 3.49 10.36 6.20
C THR A 231 2.07 10.52 6.72
N ASP A 232 1.54 9.50 7.35
CA ASP A 232 0.20 9.50 7.92
C ASP A 232 0.19 8.85 9.31
N ALA A 233 -0.74 9.22 10.15
CA ALA A 233 -0.93 8.62 11.46
C ALA A 233 -2.41 8.64 11.87
N VAL A 234 -2.85 7.55 12.51
CA VAL A 234 -4.11 7.54 13.25
C VAL A 234 -3.79 8.08 14.63
N LEU A 235 -4.35 9.23 14.97
CA LEU A 235 -4.12 9.85 16.27
C LEU A 235 -5.14 9.33 17.29
N SER A 236 -4.73 9.21 18.54
CA SER A 236 -5.66 8.95 19.65
C SER A 236 -6.52 10.19 19.94
N GLU A 237 -5.92 11.37 19.80
CA GLU A 237 -6.53 12.68 20.00
C GLU A 237 -5.89 13.68 19.05
N ASP A 238 -6.65 14.70 18.68
CA ASP A 238 -6.14 15.84 17.91
C ASP A 238 -5.43 16.83 18.83
N THR A 239 -4.21 16.46 19.23
CA THR A 239 -3.37 17.26 20.13
C THR A 239 -1.96 17.42 19.58
N ALA A 240 -1.29 18.53 19.97
CA ALA A 240 0.10 18.76 19.58
C ALA A 240 1.07 17.67 20.07
N ALA A 241 0.75 16.96 21.15
CA ALA A 241 1.55 15.84 21.65
C ALA A 241 1.45 14.63 20.73
N CYS A 242 0.24 14.27 20.27
CA CYS A 242 0.03 13.19 19.32
C CYS A 242 0.65 13.50 17.96
N ILE A 243 0.55 14.75 17.48
CA ILE A 243 1.19 15.20 16.24
C ILE A 243 2.72 15.15 16.37
N MET A 244 3.28 15.58 17.51
CA MET A 244 4.71 15.47 17.77
C MET A 244 5.19 14.02 17.70
N GLN A 245 4.47 13.10 18.32
CA GLN A 245 4.82 11.67 18.25
C GLN A 245 4.77 11.14 16.81
N ALA A 246 3.84 11.63 15.98
CA ALA A 246 3.67 11.18 14.61
C ALA A 246 4.69 11.75 13.62
N LEU A 247 5.09 13.03 13.78
CA LEU A 247 5.87 13.78 12.78
C LEU A 247 7.30 14.10 13.19
N ALA A 248 7.68 14.01 14.47
CA ALA A 248 9.01 14.45 14.93
C ALA A 248 10.18 13.74 14.25
N SER A 249 10.01 12.48 13.84
CA SER A 249 11.02 11.72 13.09
C SER A 249 11.07 12.06 11.60
N ALA A 250 9.97 12.59 11.03
CA ALA A 250 9.84 12.85 9.61
C ALA A 250 10.07 14.32 9.23
N MET A 251 10.06 15.24 10.20
CA MET A 251 10.21 16.68 9.99
C MET A 251 11.32 17.27 10.84
N SER A 252 11.95 18.32 10.34
CA SER A 252 13.04 19.05 10.99
C SER A 252 12.87 20.56 10.81
N PRO A 253 13.65 21.40 11.51
CA PRO A 253 13.66 22.86 11.32
C PRO A 253 13.99 23.33 9.90
N ALA A 254 14.54 22.46 9.05
CA ALA A 254 14.80 22.76 7.63
C ALA A 254 13.52 22.71 6.76
N ASN A 255 12.41 22.18 7.28
CA ASN A 255 11.13 22.15 6.60
C ASN A 255 10.35 23.46 6.84
N VAL A 256 9.39 23.74 5.96
CA VAL A 256 8.34 24.74 6.15
C VAL A 256 7.01 24.02 6.24
N LEU A 257 6.37 24.10 7.41
CA LEU A 257 5.03 23.53 7.58
C LEU A 257 3.97 24.50 7.04
N VAL A 258 3.10 23.97 6.17
CA VAL A 258 1.91 24.68 5.67
C VAL A 258 0.66 23.98 6.18
N CYS A 259 -0.23 24.72 6.85
CA CYS A 259 -1.47 24.20 7.42
C CYS A 259 -2.62 25.23 7.36
N ASP A 260 -3.82 24.82 7.71
CA ASP A 260 -5.02 25.67 7.80
C ASP A 260 -5.07 26.58 9.05
N GLY A 261 -4.06 26.49 9.94
CA GLY A 261 -3.96 27.27 11.15
C GLY A 261 -4.55 26.60 12.39
N GLY A 262 -4.91 25.34 12.33
CA GLY A 262 -5.30 24.53 13.48
C GLY A 262 -4.27 24.65 14.63
N TRP A 263 -4.76 24.81 15.85
CA TRP A 263 -3.88 25.01 17.02
C TRP A 263 -2.91 23.83 17.26
N PRO A 264 -3.31 22.56 17.10
CA PRO A 264 -2.41 21.43 17.34
C PRO A 264 -1.19 21.44 16.43
N LEU A 265 -1.36 21.65 15.12
CA LEU A 265 -0.28 21.73 14.13
C LEU A 265 0.64 22.93 14.38
N ARG A 266 0.07 24.09 14.68
CA ARG A 266 0.87 25.29 15.02
C ARG A 266 1.68 25.11 16.31
N SER A 267 1.10 24.48 17.32
CA SER A 267 1.77 24.17 18.58
C SER A 267 2.91 23.16 18.38
N PHE A 268 2.68 22.14 17.54
CA PHE A 268 3.72 21.20 17.10
C PHE A 268 4.89 21.95 16.44
N ALA A 269 4.62 22.76 15.41
CA ALA A 269 5.63 23.50 14.66
C ALA A 269 6.50 24.37 15.57
N ARG A 270 5.86 25.11 16.49
CA ARG A 270 6.57 25.95 17.47
C ARG A 270 7.50 25.13 18.35
N ARG A 271 7.03 23.98 18.89
CA ARG A 271 7.83 23.10 19.75
C ARG A 271 8.99 22.45 18.99
N ALA A 272 8.76 22.07 17.74
CA ALA A 272 9.77 21.48 16.86
C ALA A 272 10.69 22.52 16.19
N LYS A 273 10.45 23.82 16.43
CA LYS A 273 11.17 24.94 15.81
C LYS A 273 11.09 24.93 14.28
N ILE A 274 9.97 24.49 13.74
CA ILE A 274 9.71 24.42 12.30
C ILE A 274 9.00 25.71 11.88
N PRO A 275 9.49 26.45 10.87
CA PRO A 275 8.77 27.57 10.28
C PRO A 275 7.36 27.15 9.82
N VAL A 276 6.35 27.98 10.14
CA VAL A 276 4.96 27.67 9.76
C VAL A 276 4.38 28.77 8.87
N ARG A 277 3.64 28.36 7.86
CA ARG A 277 2.82 29.22 7.01
C ARG A 277 1.35 28.79 7.15
N VAL A 278 0.51 29.72 7.51
CA VAL A 278 -0.93 29.46 7.69
C VAL A 278 -1.68 29.93 6.46
N VAL A 279 -2.46 29.05 5.87
CA VAL A 279 -3.31 29.35 4.71
C VAL A 279 -4.70 29.75 5.20
N PRO A 280 -5.17 30.97 4.91
CA PRO A 280 -6.39 31.52 5.54
C PRO A 280 -7.69 30.88 5.04
N ALA A 281 -7.68 30.24 3.88
CA ALA A 281 -8.86 29.61 3.32
C ALA A 281 -8.50 28.33 2.56
N PRO A 282 -9.30 27.25 2.71
CA PRO A 282 -9.07 26.02 1.96
C PRO A 282 -9.06 26.25 0.45
N GLY A 283 -8.06 25.69 -0.22
CA GLY A 283 -7.95 25.73 -1.68
C GLY A 283 -7.40 27.03 -2.28
N LYS A 284 -7.10 28.05 -1.46
CA LYS A 284 -6.46 29.28 -1.94
C LYS A 284 -5.00 29.34 -1.48
N PRO A 285 -4.07 29.70 -2.36
CA PRO A 285 -2.68 29.97 -1.96
C PRO A 285 -2.59 31.18 -1.02
N LEU A 286 -1.47 31.28 -0.32
CA LEU A 286 -1.18 32.47 0.46
C LEU A 286 -0.95 33.66 -0.49
N PRO A 287 -1.56 34.84 -0.23
CA PRO A 287 -1.38 36.02 -1.07
C PRO A 287 0.10 36.38 -1.21
N GLY A 288 0.59 36.52 -2.46
CA GLY A 288 2.00 36.79 -2.76
C GLY A 288 2.93 35.57 -2.75
N GLU A 289 2.49 34.41 -2.28
CA GLU A 289 3.26 33.17 -2.22
C GLU A 289 2.42 32.02 -2.83
N PRO A 290 2.27 31.93 -4.17
CA PRO A 290 1.36 30.98 -4.81
C PRO A 290 1.72 29.51 -4.57
N GLU A 291 2.98 29.23 -4.23
CA GLU A 291 3.47 27.91 -3.83
C GLU A 291 3.02 27.49 -2.43
N ILE A 292 2.58 28.45 -1.60
CA ILE A 292 2.14 28.17 -0.22
C ILE A 292 0.64 27.89 -0.20
N HIS A 293 0.28 26.64 -0.21
CA HIS A 293 -1.10 26.13 -0.19
C HIS A 293 -1.16 24.73 0.44
N ILE A 294 -2.38 24.23 0.73
CA ILE A 294 -2.65 22.87 1.27
C ILE A 294 -3.42 22.00 0.27
N ASN A 295 -3.33 22.32 -1.02
CA ASN A 295 -4.11 21.62 -2.04
C ASN A 295 -3.70 20.17 -2.22
N ASN A 296 -2.41 19.83 -2.05
CA ASN A 296 -1.93 18.45 -2.23
C ASN A 296 -2.43 17.54 -1.12
N VAL A 297 -2.40 17.99 0.14
CA VAL A 297 -2.93 17.21 1.26
C VAL A 297 -4.44 17.07 1.18
N ASN A 298 -5.16 18.13 0.80
CA ASN A 298 -6.62 18.10 0.59
C ASN A 298 -7.01 17.15 -0.55
N ALA A 299 -6.29 17.17 -1.67
CA ALA A 299 -6.48 16.26 -2.78
C ALA A 299 -6.21 14.79 -2.35
N TYR A 300 -5.16 14.57 -1.53
CA TYR A 300 -4.90 13.25 -0.96
C TYR A 300 -6.04 12.78 -0.05
N HIS A 301 -6.56 13.64 0.83
CA HIS A 301 -7.71 13.34 1.69
C HIS A 301 -8.95 12.94 0.87
N SER A 302 -9.21 13.66 -0.20
CA SER A 302 -10.34 13.37 -1.09
C SER A 302 -10.19 12.01 -1.76
N ARG A 303 -9.01 11.72 -2.32
CA ARG A 303 -8.70 10.42 -2.94
C ARG A 303 -8.71 9.28 -1.92
N LEU A 304 -8.21 9.50 -0.70
CA LEU A 304 -8.24 8.51 0.40
C LEU A 304 -9.68 8.17 0.77
N LYS A 305 -10.53 9.18 1.01
CA LYS A 305 -11.94 8.98 1.39
C LYS A 305 -12.72 8.26 0.29
N GLU A 306 -12.53 8.68 -0.97
CA GLU A 306 -13.18 8.03 -2.11
C GLU A 306 -12.75 6.57 -2.26
N TRP A 307 -11.45 6.31 -2.17
CA TRP A 307 -10.92 4.96 -2.25
C TRP A 307 -11.41 4.07 -1.09
N MET A 308 -11.55 4.62 0.13
CA MET A 308 -12.05 3.89 1.29
C MET A 308 -13.53 3.52 1.21
N ARG A 309 -14.37 4.24 0.45
CA ARG A 309 -15.80 3.96 0.29
C ARG A 309 -16.08 2.54 -0.20
N ARG A 310 -15.24 1.99 -1.08
CA ARG A 310 -15.37 0.63 -1.63
C ARG A 310 -15.35 -0.49 -0.59
N PHE A 311 -14.82 -0.23 0.60
CA PHE A 311 -14.74 -1.22 1.66
C PHE A 311 -15.95 -1.21 2.60
N HIS A 312 -16.88 -0.26 2.40
CA HIS A 312 -18.09 -0.11 3.22
C HIS A 312 -17.80 -0.11 4.73
N GLY A 313 -16.82 0.68 5.13
CA GLY A 313 -16.32 0.81 6.49
C GLY A 313 -15.15 -0.14 6.80
N VAL A 314 -14.15 0.43 7.45
CA VAL A 314 -12.95 -0.26 7.93
C VAL A 314 -12.94 -0.17 9.45
N ALA A 315 -12.63 -1.26 10.14
CA ALA A 315 -12.47 -1.21 11.60
C ALA A 315 -11.33 -0.24 11.96
N THR A 316 -11.55 0.61 12.96
CA THR A 316 -10.56 1.62 13.38
C THR A 316 -9.19 1.02 13.65
N MET A 317 -9.14 -0.14 14.30
CA MET A 317 -7.90 -0.87 14.56
C MET A 317 -7.11 -1.25 13.30
N ASN A 318 -7.75 -1.29 12.15
CA ASN A 318 -7.14 -1.64 10.87
C ASN A 318 -6.82 -0.41 10.00
N LEU A 319 -7.16 0.80 10.42
CA LEU A 319 -6.89 2.02 9.66
C LEU A 319 -5.41 2.16 9.27
N PRO A 320 -4.42 1.90 10.15
CA PRO A 320 -3.00 2.00 9.76
C PRO A 320 -2.65 1.15 8.55
N ASN A 321 -3.21 -0.06 8.44
CA ASN A 321 -3.01 -0.94 7.30
C ASN A 321 -3.58 -0.35 6.00
N TYR A 322 -4.75 0.28 6.07
CA TYR A 322 -5.39 0.88 4.90
C TYR A 322 -4.72 2.20 4.48
N LEU A 323 -4.23 2.97 5.44
CA LEU A 323 -3.42 4.15 5.17
C LEU A 323 -2.11 3.76 4.45
N GLY A 324 -1.37 2.79 4.98
CA GLY A 324 -0.18 2.25 4.32
C GLY A 324 -0.48 1.67 2.93
N TRP A 325 -1.62 0.99 2.77
CA TRP A 325 -2.06 0.50 1.47
C TRP A 325 -2.29 1.66 0.48
N ARG A 326 -3.01 2.69 0.89
CA ARG A 326 -3.26 3.86 0.02
C ARG A 326 -1.98 4.57 -0.34
N ARG A 327 -1.09 4.78 0.64
CA ARG A 327 0.22 5.40 0.45
C ARG A 327 1.07 4.61 -0.56
N ALA A 328 1.15 3.29 -0.39
CA ALA A 328 1.88 2.41 -1.30
C ALA A 328 1.32 2.44 -2.73
N LEU A 329 -0.01 2.46 -2.90
CA LEU A 329 -0.64 2.60 -4.22
C LEU A 329 -0.36 3.96 -4.87
N GLU A 330 -0.20 5.02 -4.11
CA GLU A 330 0.04 6.36 -4.64
C GLU A 330 1.53 6.61 -4.94
N ALA A 331 2.42 6.05 -4.12
CA ALA A 331 3.86 6.14 -4.32
C ALA A 331 4.34 5.29 -5.51
N SER A 332 3.61 4.23 -5.86
CA SER A 332 4.00 3.32 -6.93
C SER A 332 3.22 3.60 -8.21
N ALA A 333 3.92 4.04 -9.23
CA ALA A 333 3.45 3.94 -10.61
C ALA A 333 3.45 2.47 -11.11
N ASP A 334 4.15 1.58 -10.40
CA ASP A 334 4.32 0.19 -10.78
C ASP A 334 3.19 -0.68 -10.23
N THR A 335 2.37 -1.21 -11.13
CA THR A 335 1.29 -2.16 -10.83
C THR A 335 1.77 -3.61 -10.79
N ASN A 336 3.07 -3.84 -10.62
CA ASN A 336 3.67 -5.17 -10.63
C ASN A 336 3.39 -5.93 -9.31
N PRO A 337 2.67 -7.07 -9.34
CA PRO A 337 2.37 -7.85 -8.14
C PRO A 337 3.60 -8.41 -7.43
N HIS A 338 4.74 -8.56 -8.12
CA HIS A 338 5.99 -8.99 -7.49
C HIS A 338 6.56 -7.89 -6.59
N ALA A 339 6.51 -6.62 -7.02
CA ALA A 339 6.92 -5.48 -6.19
C ALA A 339 6.05 -5.38 -4.92
N TRP A 340 4.74 -5.57 -5.05
CA TRP A 340 3.82 -5.65 -3.91
C TRP A 340 4.14 -6.80 -2.96
N LEU A 341 4.49 -7.96 -3.48
CA LEU A 341 4.87 -9.10 -2.66
C LEU A 341 6.18 -8.84 -1.91
N LEU A 342 7.17 -8.21 -2.55
CA LEU A 342 8.40 -7.77 -1.88
C LEU A 342 8.12 -6.78 -0.75
N ALA A 343 7.27 -5.78 -0.99
CA ALA A 343 6.85 -4.83 0.04
C ALA A 343 6.18 -5.55 1.23
N ALA A 344 5.29 -6.51 0.97
CA ALA A 344 4.63 -7.32 2.00
C ALA A 344 5.62 -8.20 2.79
N LEU A 345 6.73 -8.60 2.19
CA LEU A 345 7.82 -9.30 2.85
C LEU A 345 8.68 -8.38 3.75
N GLY A 346 8.41 -7.07 3.80
CA GLY A 346 8.99 -6.19 4.80
C GLY A 346 10.41 -5.74 4.53
N ASN A 347 10.71 -5.33 3.31
CA ASN A 347 12.07 -4.92 2.97
C ASN A 347 12.31 -3.41 2.94
N GLY A 348 11.36 -2.58 3.31
CA GLY A 348 11.47 -1.12 3.17
C GLY A 348 11.74 -0.66 1.72
N ALA A 349 11.68 -1.60 0.77
CA ALA A 349 12.20 -1.47 -0.57
C ALA A 349 11.17 -0.96 -1.57
N TYR A 350 9.95 -0.68 -1.14
CA TYR A 350 8.97 -0.15 -2.07
C TYR A 350 9.40 1.23 -2.61
N GLN A 351 10.01 2.05 -1.75
CA GLN A 351 10.59 3.33 -2.16
C GLN A 351 11.93 3.20 -2.91
N GLN A 352 12.64 2.07 -2.78
CA GLN A 352 13.95 1.88 -3.39
C GLN A 352 13.93 1.08 -4.70
N LEU A 353 12.79 0.47 -5.06
CA LEU A 353 12.60 -0.20 -6.36
C LEU A 353 12.09 0.76 -7.44
N THR A 354 11.74 1.99 -7.07
CA THR A 354 11.25 3.06 -7.96
C THR A 354 12.30 4.18 -8.17
N GLN A 355 13.53 4.00 -7.68
CA GLN A 355 14.67 4.88 -7.98
C GLN A 355 15.64 4.14 -8.96
#